data_2fa13511371debd12473a551c57d6505
#
_entry.id   2fa13511371debd12473a551c57d6505
#
_cell.length_a   1.000
_cell.length_b   1.000
_cell.length_c   1.000
_cell.angle_alpha   90.00
_cell.angle_beta   90.00
_cell.angle_gamma   90.00
#
_symmetry.space_group_name_H-M   'P 1'
#
loop_
_entity.id
_entity.type
_entity.pdbx_description
1 polymer ?
#
loop_
_entity_poly.entity_id
_entity_poly.type
_entity_poly.pdbx_seq_one_letter_code
_entity_poly.pdbx_strand_id
1 'polypeptide(L)'
;IDNYLLAKLEMTSKATSFLTDSLEGLKQKLVFSEKKLAEFFEKNQVVNLDGVVGLAADELEGLGQQLLDAQNALKLNETIYRQTQTNNSIEGIASLPEVLNHPTIQNVRRDEAKAMTRVSELSKVYGPKHPNMIAANAELSSIRETLALQTRDLVSSINKQYLLSKERVELLQAQVEEAKSNYRKLSTLENQRLALQREVDINQQLYDSFFTRLKETDELGGFETANARILDKAIAPSVPSKPNKKL
;
A
#
# COMPACT_ATOMS: atom_id res chain seq x y z
N ILE A 1 -62.19 -23.77 25.73
CA ILE A 1 -61.78 -23.30 24.39
C ILE A 1 -61.61 -21.78 24.47
N ASP A 2 -62.56 -21.03 25.02
CA ASP A 2 -62.51 -19.55 25.06
C ASP A 2 -61.31 -19.02 25.90
N ASN A 3 -60.97 -19.62 27.03
CA ASN A 3 -59.81 -19.24 27.83
C ASN A 3 -58.46 -19.45 27.14
N TYR A 4 -58.34 -20.49 26.29
CA TYR A 4 -57.13 -20.75 25.54
C TYR A 4 -56.93 -19.74 24.41
N LEU A 5 -58.02 -19.41 23.69
CA LEU A 5 -58.00 -18.39 22.64
C LEU A 5 -57.70 -16.99 23.22
N LEU A 6 -58.30 -16.62 24.34
CA LEU A 6 -58.02 -15.36 25.01
C LEU A 6 -56.54 -15.27 25.49
N ALA A 7 -56.00 -16.33 26.09
CA ALA A 7 -54.62 -16.38 26.54
C ALA A 7 -53.63 -16.25 25.32
N LYS A 8 -53.95 -16.88 24.22
CA LYS A 8 -53.12 -16.83 22.97
C LYS A 8 -53.18 -15.44 22.34
N LEU A 9 -54.34 -14.81 22.24
CA LEU A 9 -54.49 -13.44 21.77
C LEU A 9 -53.74 -12.43 22.65
N GLU A 10 -53.78 -12.60 23.96
CA GLU A 10 -53.03 -11.77 24.90
C GLU A 10 -51.51 -11.95 24.74
N MET A 11 -51.03 -13.18 24.53
CA MET A 11 -49.63 -13.44 24.29
C MET A 11 -49.16 -12.85 22.93
N THR A 12 -49.95 -12.98 21.86
CA THR A 12 -49.64 -12.38 20.54
C THR A 12 -49.64 -10.88 20.63
N SER A 13 -50.62 -10.25 21.27
CA SER A 13 -50.66 -8.80 21.50
C SER A 13 -49.47 -8.28 22.29
N LYS A 14 -49.05 -8.96 23.35
CA LYS A 14 -47.83 -8.62 24.08
C LYS A 14 -46.57 -8.80 23.24
N ALA A 15 -46.49 -9.84 22.44
CA ALA A 15 -45.36 -10.07 21.55
C ALA A 15 -45.26 -8.97 20.48
N THR A 16 -46.39 -8.60 19.85
CA THR A 16 -46.48 -7.52 18.87
C THR A 16 -46.06 -6.17 19.46
N SER A 17 -46.56 -5.83 20.65
CA SER A 17 -46.18 -4.60 21.37
C SER A 17 -44.66 -4.59 21.63
N PHE A 18 -44.10 -5.67 22.21
CA PHE A 18 -42.65 -5.77 22.46
C PHE A 18 -41.81 -5.66 21.18
N LEU A 19 -42.24 -6.30 20.08
CA LEU A 19 -41.54 -6.23 18.79
C LEU A 19 -41.61 -4.81 18.23
N THR A 20 -42.77 -4.12 18.36
CA THR A 20 -42.92 -2.73 17.88
C THR A 20 -42.03 -1.78 18.67
N ASP A 21 -41.99 -1.87 19.99
CA ASP A 21 -41.14 -1.02 20.82
C ASP A 21 -39.65 -1.28 20.56
N SER A 22 -39.29 -2.55 20.38
CA SER A 22 -37.92 -2.96 20.03
C SER A 22 -37.49 -2.42 18.63
N LEU A 23 -38.43 -2.45 17.69
CA LEU A 23 -38.19 -2.00 16.31
C LEU A 23 -37.98 -0.48 16.26
N GLU A 24 -38.72 0.29 17.04
CA GLU A 24 -38.49 1.74 17.15
C GLU A 24 -37.12 2.03 17.78
N GLY A 25 -36.70 1.31 18.81
CA GLY A 25 -35.36 1.44 19.38
C GLY A 25 -34.23 1.06 18.41
N LEU A 26 -34.46 0.02 17.59
CA LEU A 26 -33.48 -0.40 16.54
C LEU A 26 -33.43 0.63 15.43
N LYS A 27 -34.56 1.20 15.00
CA LYS A 27 -34.61 2.28 14.02
C LYS A 27 -33.81 3.50 14.46
N GLN A 28 -33.96 3.90 15.73
CA GLN A 28 -33.19 5.02 16.28
C GLN A 28 -31.69 4.72 16.29
N LYS A 29 -31.28 3.49 16.65
CA LYS A 29 -29.87 3.08 16.58
C LYS A 29 -29.33 3.08 15.14
N LEU A 30 -30.10 2.60 14.17
CA LEU A 30 -29.73 2.62 12.76
C LEU A 30 -29.48 4.05 12.27
N VAL A 31 -30.47 4.94 12.46
CA VAL A 31 -30.34 6.36 12.07
C VAL A 31 -29.14 7.02 12.76
N PHE A 32 -28.88 6.69 14.02
CA PHE A 32 -27.73 7.22 14.74
C PHE A 32 -26.39 6.72 14.17
N SER A 33 -26.30 5.43 13.83
CA SER A 33 -25.08 4.88 13.20
C SER A 33 -24.85 5.41 11.78
N GLU A 34 -25.91 5.55 10.98
CA GLU A 34 -25.84 6.19 9.66
C GLU A 34 -25.37 7.65 9.75
N LYS A 35 -25.89 8.38 10.73
CA LYS A 35 -25.46 9.77 10.98
C LYS A 35 -23.99 9.86 11.36
N LYS A 36 -23.51 8.98 12.23
CA LYS A 36 -22.07 8.92 12.59
C LYS A 36 -21.19 8.66 11.35
N LEU A 37 -21.62 7.75 10.49
CA LEU A 37 -20.89 7.45 9.24
C LEU A 37 -20.88 8.66 8.30
N ALA A 38 -22.02 9.35 8.14
CA ALA A 38 -22.13 10.58 7.34
C ALA A 38 -21.22 11.70 7.89
N GLU A 39 -21.25 11.93 9.20
CA GLU A 39 -20.40 12.91 9.88
C GLU A 39 -18.90 12.59 9.70
N PHE A 40 -18.54 11.29 9.69
CA PHE A 40 -17.18 10.86 9.43
C PHE A 40 -16.72 11.26 8.01
N PHE A 41 -17.55 11.05 6.98
CA PHE A 41 -17.23 11.45 5.61
C PHE A 41 -17.12 12.98 5.46
N GLU A 42 -18.05 13.71 6.05
CA GLU A 42 -18.06 15.19 6.02
C GLU A 42 -16.80 15.75 6.70
N LYS A 43 -16.48 15.27 7.91
CA LYS A 43 -15.33 15.73 8.68
C LYS A 43 -14.00 15.47 8.00
N ASN A 44 -13.85 14.32 7.35
CA ASN A 44 -12.61 13.91 6.72
C ASN A 44 -12.51 14.32 5.23
N GLN A 45 -13.57 14.91 4.66
CA GLN A 45 -13.65 15.36 3.26
C GLN A 45 -13.27 14.29 2.23
N VAL A 46 -13.56 13.03 2.51
CA VAL A 46 -13.16 11.88 1.69
C VAL A 46 -14.39 11.23 1.08
N VAL A 47 -14.44 11.19 -0.24
CA VAL A 47 -15.56 10.58 -0.99
C VAL A 47 -15.31 9.10 -1.29
N ASN A 48 -14.07 8.73 -1.59
CA ASN A 48 -13.66 7.36 -1.90
C ASN A 48 -12.34 7.02 -1.21
N LEU A 49 -12.44 6.63 0.07
CA LEU A 49 -11.26 6.37 0.89
C LEU A 49 -10.51 5.11 0.46
N ASP A 50 -11.23 4.07 0.04
CA ASP A 50 -10.65 2.80 -0.40
C ASP A 50 -9.73 2.98 -1.63
N GLY A 51 -10.19 3.72 -2.64
CA GLY A 51 -9.38 4.05 -3.81
C GLY A 51 -8.16 4.91 -3.47
N VAL A 52 -8.29 5.86 -2.54
CA VAL A 52 -7.17 6.73 -2.11
C VAL A 52 -6.12 5.93 -1.32
N VAL A 53 -6.54 5.00 -0.46
CA VAL A 53 -5.64 4.09 0.26
C VAL A 53 -4.87 3.20 -0.72
N GLY A 54 -5.55 2.68 -1.76
CA GLY A 54 -4.92 1.89 -2.82
C GLY A 54 -3.83 2.68 -3.55
N LEU A 55 -4.13 3.91 -4.00
CA LEU A 55 -3.15 4.78 -4.65
C LEU A 55 -1.95 5.11 -3.75
N ALA A 56 -2.18 5.36 -2.46
CA ALA A 56 -1.10 5.63 -1.52
C ALA A 56 -0.22 4.39 -1.25
N ALA A 57 -0.79 3.18 -1.33
CA ALA A 57 -0.04 1.93 -1.26
C ALA A 57 0.86 1.74 -2.48
N ASP A 58 0.32 1.96 -3.69
CA ASP A 58 1.05 1.86 -4.95
C ASP A 58 2.19 2.89 -5.03
N GLU A 59 1.94 4.12 -4.58
CA GLU A 59 2.97 5.17 -4.47
C GLU A 59 4.11 4.76 -3.54
N LEU A 60 3.77 4.23 -2.35
CA LEU A 60 4.75 3.77 -1.37
C LEU A 60 5.59 2.60 -1.92
N GLU A 61 4.97 1.65 -2.61
CA GLU A 61 5.66 0.54 -3.27
C GLU A 61 6.61 1.04 -4.36
N GLY A 62 6.14 1.93 -5.24
CA GLY A 62 6.93 2.53 -6.30
C GLY A 62 8.14 3.31 -5.80
N LEU A 63 7.95 4.14 -4.76
CA LEU A 63 9.05 4.87 -4.11
C LEU A 63 10.02 3.92 -3.40
N GLY A 64 9.53 2.84 -2.78
CA GLY A 64 10.34 1.81 -2.16
C GLY A 64 11.28 1.13 -3.17
N GLN A 65 10.76 0.79 -4.36
CA GLN A 65 11.57 0.22 -5.43
C GLN A 65 12.63 1.20 -5.95
N GLN A 66 12.26 2.46 -6.17
CA GLN A 66 13.20 3.51 -6.59
C GLN A 66 14.32 3.73 -5.56
N LEU A 67 13.99 3.69 -4.26
CA LEU A 67 14.97 3.80 -3.18
C LEU A 67 15.97 2.62 -3.21
N LEU A 68 15.47 1.39 -3.41
CA LEU A 68 16.32 0.21 -3.52
C LEU A 68 17.29 0.32 -4.69
N ASP A 69 16.81 0.74 -5.86
CA ASP A 69 17.63 0.95 -7.05
C ASP A 69 18.68 2.05 -6.84
N ALA A 70 18.29 3.16 -6.20
CA ALA A 70 19.20 4.24 -5.86
C ALA A 70 20.27 3.81 -4.84
N GLN A 71 19.93 2.98 -3.85
CA GLN A 71 20.87 2.42 -2.89
C GLN A 71 21.89 1.50 -3.57
N ASN A 72 21.44 0.67 -4.52
CA ASN A 72 22.33 -0.18 -5.31
C ASN A 72 23.31 0.65 -6.16
N ALA A 73 22.81 1.69 -6.80
CA ALA A 73 23.63 2.64 -7.57
C ALA A 73 24.64 3.39 -6.67
N LEU A 74 24.21 3.84 -5.49
CA LEU A 74 25.11 4.47 -4.52
C LEU A 74 26.23 3.52 -4.10
N LYS A 75 25.89 2.28 -3.79
CA LYS A 75 26.87 1.27 -3.37
C LYS A 75 27.94 0.99 -4.41
N LEU A 76 27.51 0.94 -5.69
CA LEU A 76 28.42 0.82 -6.82
C LEU A 76 29.35 2.04 -6.93
N ASN A 77 28.77 3.23 -6.98
CA ASN A 77 29.52 4.49 -7.11
C ASN A 77 30.45 4.74 -5.91
N GLU A 78 30.03 4.36 -4.71
CA GLU A 78 30.87 4.41 -3.51
C GLU A 78 32.08 3.47 -3.61
N THR A 79 31.89 2.27 -4.15
CA THR A 79 32.97 1.30 -4.34
C THR A 79 34.01 1.86 -5.34
N ILE A 80 33.56 2.40 -6.47
CA ILE A 80 34.45 3.02 -7.46
C ILE A 80 35.19 4.22 -6.85
N TYR A 81 34.45 5.10 -6.15
CA TYR A 81 35.04 6.26 -5.48
C TYR A 81 36.11 5.86 -4.46
N ARG A 82 35.85 4.88 -3.62
CA ARG A 82 36.82 4.37 -2.63
C ARG A 82 38.08 3.80 -3.31
N GLN A 83 37.96 3.11 -4.42
CA GLN A 83 39.11 2.62 -5.18
C GLN A 83 39.97 3.76 -5.69
N THR A 84 39.39 4.90 -6.13
CA THR A 84 40.16 6.07 -6.53
C THR A 84 40.86 6.75 -5.36
N GLN A 85 40.35 6.64 -4.13
CA GLN A 85 40.95 7.24 -2.94
C GLN A 85 42.08 6.39 -2.32
N THR A 86 42.04 5.07 -2.49
CA THR A 86 43.08 4.16 -1.97
C THR A 86 44.35 4.14 -2.81
N ASN A 87 44.27 4.57 -4.07
CA ASN A 87 45.45 4.65 -4.97
C ASN A 87 46.11 6.04 -4.86
N ASN A 88 47.35 6.06 -4.36
CA ASN A 88 48.13 7.28 -4.12
C ASN A 88 48.86 7.81 -5.38
N SER A 89 48.84 7.09 -6.49
CA SER A 89 49.52 7.50 -7.76
C SER A 89 48.53 7.62 -8.92
N ILE A 90 48.80 8.56 -9.83
CA ILE A 90 47.98 8.76 -11.02
C ILE A 90 48.02 7.51 -11.92
N GLU A 91 49.18 6.84 -12.01
CA GLU A 91 49.32 5.60 -12.77
C GLU A 91 48.49 4.47 -12.15
N GLY A 92 48.43 4.37 -10.81
CA GLY A 92 47.58 3.42 -10.07
C GLY A 92 46.11 3.66 -10.33
N ILE A 93 45.66 4.92 -10.29
CA ILE A 93 44.29 5.30 -10.59
C ILE A 93 43.95 5.02 -12.07
N ALA A 94 44.85 5.40 -12.99
CA ALA A 94 44.63 5.19 -14.42
C ALA A 94 44.62 3.70 -14.83
N SER A 95 45.01 2.79 -13.94
CA SER A 95 44.97 1.33 -14.16
C SER A 95 43.71 0.67 -13.58
N LEU A 96 42.85 1.42 -12.81
CA LEU A 96 41.58 0.89 -12.35
C LEU A 96 40.67 0.56 -13.55
N PRO A 97 39.92 -0.57 -13.51
CA PRO A 97 39.09 -0.99 -14.64
C PRO A 97 38.13 0.09 -15.13
N GLU A 98 37.48 0.82 -14.21
CA GLU A 98 36.54 1.88 -14.57
C GLU A 98 37.19 3.07 -15.24
N VAL A 99 38.44 3.40 -14.84
CA VAL A 99 39.25 4.48 -15.45
C VAL A 99 39.84 4.00 -16.73
N LEU A 100 40.44 2.81 -16.75
CA LEU A 100 41.10 2.22 -17.91
C LEU A 100 40.15 2.00 -19.10
N ASN A 101 38.91 1.60 -18.80
CA ASN A 101 37.89 1.37 -19.84
C ASN A 101 37.24 2.67 -20.35
N HIS A 102 37.54 3.81 -19.75
CA HIS A 102 36.98 5.08 -20.20
C HIS A 102 37.61 5.46 -21.58
N PRO A 103 36.80 5.80 -22.60
CA PRO A 103 37.29 6.03 -24.01
C PRO A 103 38.41 7.07 -24.10
N THR A 104 38.30 8.15 -23.31
CA THR A 104 39.31 9.21 -23.28
C THR A 104 40.67 8.69 -22.81
N ILE A 105 40.68 7.90 -21.72
CA ILE A 105 41.91 7.30 -21.18
C ILE A 105 42.51 6.29 -22.15
N GLN A 106 41.68 5.45 -22.77
CA GLN A 106 42.15 4.49 -23.78
C GLN A 106 42.82 5.17 -24.96
N ASN A 107 42.29 6.30 -25.44
CA ASN A 107 42.86 7.05 -26.54
C ASN A 107 44.24 7.62 -26.15
N VAL A 108 44.35 8.29 -25.01
CA VAL A 108 45.62 8.87 -24.54
C VAL A 108 46.66 7.78 -24.28
N ARG A 109 46.28 6.64 -23.71
CA ARG A 109 47.17 5.48 -23.52
C ARG A 109 47.67 4.89 -24.83
N ARG A 110 46.82 4.85 -25.86
CA ARG A 110 47.24 4.42 -27.19
C ARG A 110 48.29 5.36 -27.78
N ASP A 111 48.11 6.66 -27.58
CA ASP A 111 49.07 7.65 -28.06
C ASP A 111 50.38 7.62 -27.25
N GLU A 112 50.30 7.38 -25.93
CA GLU A 112 51.47 7.13 -25.08
C GLU A 112 52.27 5.92 -25.60
N ALA A 113 51.60 4.80 -25.90
CA ALA A 113 52.24 3.60 -26.42
C ALA A 113 52.96 3.87 -27.74
N LYS A 114 52.36 4.64 -28.65
CA LYS A 114 53.02 5.06 -29.93
C LYS A 114 54.26 5.93 -29.67
N ALA A 115 54.13 6.91 -28.76
CA ALA A 115 55.25 7.79 -28.44
C ALA A 115 56.41 7.03 -27.76
N MET A 116 56.08 6.07 -26.85
CA MET A 116 57.09 5.18 -26.26
C MET A 116 57.80 4.33 -27.27
N THR A 117 57.08 3.76 -28.27
CA THR A 117 57.68 3.00 -29.37
C THR A 117 58.64 3.87 -30.19
N ARG A 118 58.22 5.11 -30.51
CA ARG A 118 59.05 6.08 -31.22
C ARG A 118 60.33 6.44 -30.45
N VAL A 119 60.22 6.71 -29.14
CA VAL A 119 61.41 6.95 -28.28
C VAL A 119 62.33 5.73 -28.30
N SER A 120 61.78 4.51 -28.17
CA SER A 120 62.57 3.28 -28.20
C SER A 120 63.29 3.06 -29.54
N GLU A 121 62.64 3.33 -30.67
CA GLU A 121 63.23 3.21 -31.99
C GLU A 121 64.37 4.23 -32.21
N LEU A 122 64.14 5.49 -31.86
CA LEU A 122 65.12 6.55 -31.96
C LEU A 122 66.33 6.34 -31.05
N SER A 123 66.14 5.76 -29.86
CA SER A 123 67.20 5.45 -28.91
C SER A 123 68.21 4.44 -29.41
N LYS A 124 67.87 3.59 -30.42
CA LYS A 124 68.78 2.63 -31.04
C LYS A 124 69.78 3.30 -31.99
N VAL A 125 69.46 4.50 -32.47
CA VAL A 125 70.25 5.21 -33.50
C VAL A 125 70.87 6.47 -33.00
N TYR A 126 70.19 7.17 -32.07
CA TYR A 126 70.59 8.49 -31.57
C TYR A 126 70.87 8.52 -30.07
N GLY A 127 71.84 9.25 -29.66
CA GLY A 127 72.11 9.50 -28.24
C GLY A 127 71.12 10.45 -27.60
N PRO A 128 71.05 10.50 -26.26
CA PRO A 128 69.99 11.26 -25.53
C PRO A 128 69.98 12.76 -25.78
N LYS A 129 71.10 13.35 -26.23
CA LYS A 129 71.21 14.80 -26.54
C LYS A 129 70.89 15.16 -28.01
N HIS A 130 70.56 14.17 -28.83
CA HIS A 130 70.20 14.42 -30.22
C HIS A 130 68.88 15.15 -30.36
N PRO A 131 68.69 16.14 -31.22
CA PRO A 131 67.46 16.91 -31.36
C PRO A 131 66.20 16.05 -31.52
N ASN A 132 66.26 14.97 -32.30
CA ASN A 132 65.12 14.04 -32.49
C ASN A 132 64.75 13.29 -31.20
N MET A 133 65.72 12.95 -30.35
CA MET A 133 65.47 12.32 -29.06
C MET A 133 64.85 13.31 -28.07
N ILE A 134 65.34 14.54 -28.07
CA ILE A 134 64.77 15.60 -27.23
C ILE A 134 63.30 15.85 -27.61
N ALA A 135 63.00 15.94 -28.92
CA ALA A 135 61.64 16.14 -29.42
C ALA A 135 60.71 14.96 -29.05
N ALA A 136 61.16 13.71 -29.25
CA ALA A 136 60.36 12.52 -28.91
C ALA A 136 60.10 12.37 -27.41
N ASN A 137 61.07 12.68 -26.56
CA ASN A 137 60.90 12.69 -25.12
C ASN A 137 59.95 13.80 -24.67
N ALA A 138 60.01 14.98 -25.29
CA ALA A 138 59.07 16.08 -25.00
C ALA A 138 57.62 15.70 -25.38
N GLU A 139 57.44 15.05 -26.54
CA GLU A 139 56.14 14.52 -26.98
C GLU A 139 55.59 13.49 -25.99
N LEU A 140 56.40 12.51 -25.55
CA LEU A 140 56.01 11.53 -24.56
C LEU A 140 55.65 12.17 -23.21
N SER A 141 56.44 13.17 -22.77
CA SER A 141 56.17 13.92 -21.54
C SER A 141 54.83 14.67 -21.61
N SER A 142 54.52 15.33 -22.74
CA SER A 142 53.28 16.03 -22.97
C SER A 142 52.05 15.10 -22.95
N ILE A 143 52.17 13.91 -23.57
CA ILE A 143 51.11 12.89 -23.56
C ILE A 143 50.88 12.38 -22.14
N ARG A 144 51.92 12.14 -21.33
CA ARG A 144 51.81 11.72 -19.94
C ARG A 144 51.14 12.80 -19.06
N GLU A 145 51.49 14.07 -19.30
CA GLU A 145 50.81 15.17 -18.63
C GLU A 145 49.32 15.22 -18.98
N THR A 146 48.98 15.03 -20.27
CA THR A 146 47.59 14.92 -20.72
C THR A 146 46.87 13.74 -20.05
N LEU A 147 47.50 12.58 -19.92
CA LEU A 147 46.94 11.42 -19.22
C LEU A 147 46.66 11.75 -17.76
N ALA A 148 47.59 12.43 -17.11
CA ALA A 148 47.45 12.83 -15.70
C ALA A 148 46.27 13.81 -15.50
N LEU A 149 46.11 14.79 -16.40
CA LEU A 149 44.97 15.74 -16.37
C LEU A 149 43.63 15.02 -16.57
N GLN A 150 43.54 14.21 -17.63
CA GLN A 150 42.29 13.45 -17.93
C GLN A 150 41.93 12.47 -16.82
N THR A 151 42.93 11.85 -16.18
CA THR A 151 42.69 10.98 -15.03
C THR A 151 42.12 11.77 -13.83
N ARG A 152 42.65 12.96 -13.53
CA ARG A 152 42.12 13.83 -12.45
C ARG A 152 40.70 14.30 -12.74
N ASP A 153 40.39 14.68 -13.98
CA ASP A 153 39.07 15.09 -14.40
C ASP A 153 38.06 13.96 -14.24
N LEU A 154 38.47 12.74 -14.62
CA LEU A 154 37.63 11.55 -14.45
C LEU A 154 37.39 11.22 -12.98
N VAL A 155 38.41 11.30 -12.11
CA VAL A 155 38.25 11.14 -10.64
C VAL A 155 37.30 12.18 -10.07
N SER A 156 37.40 13.43 -10.53
CA SER A 156 36.45 14.47 -10.13
C SER A 156 35.01 14.14 -10.55
N SER A 157 34.83 13.58 -11.73
CA SER A 157 33.51 13.12 -12.21
C SER A 157 32.97 11.96 -11.38
N ILE A 158 33.81 10.97 -11.05
CA ILE A 158 33.45 9.85 -10.17
C ILE A 158 33.00 10.34 -8.79
N ASN A 159 33.73 11.30 -8.21
CA ASN A 159 33.36 11.91 -6.94
C ASN A 159 31.98 12.60 -7.01
N LYS A 160 31.75 13.39 -8.08
CA LYS A 160 30.44 14.03 -8.29
C LYS A 160 29.32 13.01 -8.43
N GLN A 161 29.51 11.90 -9.17
CA GLN A 161 28.52 10.85 -9.32
C GLN A 161 28.21 10.17 -7.97
N TYR A 162 29.23 9.91 -7.15
CA TYR A 162 29.04 9.38 -5.81
C TYR A 162 28.19 10.33 -4.95
N LEU A 163 28.53 11.64 -4.92
CA LEU A 163 27.78 12.64 -4.15
C LEU A 163 26.32 12.76 -4.61
N LEU A 164 26.09 12.80 -5.92
CA LEU A 164 24.75 12.84 -6.51
C LEU A 164 23.94 11.57 -6.17
N SER A 165 24.58 10.40 -6.20
CA SER A 165 23.91 9.15 -5.80
C SER A 165 23.54 9.15 -4.33
N LYS A 166 24.36 9.72 -3.46
CA LYS A 166 24.08 9.89 -2.04
C LYS A 166 22.91 10.82 -1.81
N GLU A 167 22.90 11.99 -2.42
CA GLU A 167 21.82 12.95 -2.35
C GLU A 167 20.49 12.35 -2.85
N ARG A 168 20.54 11.58 -3.94
CA ARG A 168 19.36 10.88 -4.47
C ARG A 168 18.79 9.87 -3.47
N VAL A 169 19.61 9.11 -2.78
CA VAL A 169 19.16 8.18 -1.72
C VAL A 169 18.53 8.94 -0.57
N GLU A 170 19.14 10.02 -0.08
CA GLU A 170 18.61 10.85 1.00
C GLU A 170 17.24 11.45 0.63
N LEU A 171 17.09 11.94 -0.60
CA LEU A 171 15.82 12.46 -1.11
C LEU A 171 14.73 11.37 -1.16
N LEU A 172 15.04 10.21 -1.74
CA LEU A 172 14.09 9.11 -1.85
C LEU A 172 13.73 8.53 -0.47
N GLN A 173 14.66 8.48 0.48
CA GLN A 173 14.36 8.09 1.87
C GLN A 173 13.34 9.04 2.51
N ALA A 174 13.49 10.34 2.33
CA ALA A 174 12.55 11.33 2.84
C ALA A 174 11.15 11.14 2.19
N GLN A 175 11.10 10.93 0.87
CA GLN A 175 9.84 10.70 0.15
C GLN A 175 9.16 9.40 0.60
N VAL A 176 9.89 8.31 0.81
CA VAL A 176 9.36 7.05 1.34
C VAL A 176 8.78 7.24 2.73
N GLU A 177 9.44 7.95 3.63
CA GLU A 177 8.92 8.20 4.98
C GLU A 177 7.68 9.10 4.95
N GLU A 178 7.61 10.08 4.06
CA GLU A 178 6.41 10.89 3.84
C GLU A 178 5.24 10.06 3.32
N ALA A 179 5.46 9.28 2.25
CA ALA A 179 4.44 8.39 1.67
C ALA A 179 3.94 7.37 2.70
N LYS A 180 4.85 6.80 3.50
CA LYS A 180 4.52 5.86 4.58
C LYS A 180 3.67 6.51 5.69
N SER A 181 3.99 7.76 6.05
CA SER A 181 3.18 8.54 7.01
C SER A 181 1.79 8.79 6.45
N ASN A 182 1.69 9.18 5.19
CA ASN A 182 0.43 9.42 4.49
C ASN A 182 -0.42 8.13 4.40
N TYR A 183 0.17 7.03 3.94
CA TYR A 183 -0.48 5.72 3.90
C TYR A 183 -1.02 5.29 5.27
N ARG A 184 -0.25 5.46 6.35
CA ARG A 184 -0.69 5.13 7.71
C ARG A 184 -1.91 5.95 8.15
N LYS A 185 -1.92 7.25 7.85
CA LYS A 185 -3.06 8.13 8.15
C LYS A 185 -4.32 7.67 7.41
N LEU A 186 -4.19 7.44 6.10
CA LEU A 186 -5.30 6.98 5.25
C LEU A 186 -5.81 5.60 5.68
N SER A 187 -4.91 4.66 5.96
CA SER A 187 -5.28 3.32 6.46
C SER A 187 -5.99 3.38 7.82
N THR A 188 -5.61 4.30 8.71
CA THR A 188 -6.30 4.52 9.97
C THR A 188 -7.71 5.04 9.75
N LEU A 189 -7.90 6.00 8.85
CA LEU A 189 -9.22 6.51 8.47
C LEU A 189 -10.09 5.40 7.85
N GLU A 190 -9.51 4.58 6.96
CA GLU A 190 -10.22 3.46 6.34
C GLU A 190 -10.69 2.44 7.39
N ASN A 191 -9.85 2.10 8.37
CA ASN A 191 -10.24 1.21 9.45
C ASN A 191 -11.38 1.80 10.30
N GLN A 192 -11.39 3.12 10.53
CA GLN A 192 -12.48 3.81 11.23
C GLN A 192 -13.77 3.78 10.40
N ARG A 193 -13.69 4.04 9.09
CA ARG A 193 -14.83 3.94 8.15
C ARG A 193 -15.44 2.54 8.18
N LEU A 194 -14.59 1.50 8.06
CA LEU A 194 -15.02 0.11 8.10
C LEU A 194 -15.69 -0.28 9.43
N ALA A 195 -15.24 0.28 10.54
CA ALA A 195 -15.87 0.05 11.85
C ALA A 195 -17.26 0.69 11.92
N LEU A 196 -17.39 1.93 11.44
CA LEU A 196 -18.68 2.64 11.38
C LEU A 196 -19.66 1.98 10.40
N GLN A 197 -19.17 1.54 9.24
CA GLN A 197 -19.99 0.81 8.28
C GLN A 197 -20.52 -0.49 8.85
N ARG A 198 -19.69 -1.26 9.57
CA ARG A 198 -20.14 -2.47 10.26
C ARG A 198 -21.19 -2.18 11.34
N GLU A 199 -21.10 -1.05 12.06
CA GLU A 199 -22.12 -0.64 13.05
C GLU A 199 -23.48 -0.40 12.33
N VAL A 200 -23.47 0.25 11.17
CA VAL A 200 -24.65 0.45 10.33
C VAL A 200 -25.22 -0.89 9.87
N ASP A 201 -24.38 -1.75 9.28
CA ASP A 201 -24.80 -3.04 8.71
C ASP A 201 -25.42 -3.95 9.79
N ILE A 202 -24.84 -3.99 10.98
CA ILE A 202 -25.39 -4.76 12.11
C ILE A 202 -26.75 -4.21 12.56
N ASN A 203 -26.88 -2.88 12.70
CA ASN A 203 -28.13 -2.26 13.09
C ASN A 203 -29.23 -2.46 12.03
N GLN A 204 -28.85 -2.40 10.74
CA GLN A 204 -29.76 -2.69 9.63
C GLN A 204 -30.23 -4.15 9.67
N GLN A 205 -29.33 -5.13 9.83
CA GLN A 205 -29.70 -6.54 9.90
C GLN A 205 -30.60 -6.84 11.09
N LEU A 206 -30.35 -6.24 12.24
CA LEU A 206 -31.20 -6.37 13.41
C LEU A 206 -32.60 -5.79 13.16
N TYR A 207 -32.66 -4.58 12.59
CA TYR A 207 -33.93 -3.96 12.22
C TYR A 207 -34.73 -4.83 11.25
N ASP A 208 -34.12 -5.31 10.20
CA ASP A 208 -34.78 -6.15 9.19
C ASP A 208 -35.27 -7.48 9.77
N SER A 209 -34.50 -8.09 10.66
CA SER A 209 -34.87 -9.35 11.34
C SER A 209 -36.08 -9.14 12.26
N PHE A 210 -36.12 -8.06 13.05
CA PHE A 210 -37.23 -7.73 13.92
C PHE A 210 -38.47 -7.32 13.13
N PHE A 211 -38.30 -6.57 12.03
CA PHE A 211 -39.38 -6.19 11.13
C PHE A 211 -40.04 -7.41 10.49
N THR A 212 -39.26 -8.37 10.03
CA THR A 212 -39.77 -9.63 9.48
C THR A 212 -40.53 -10.41 10.51
N ARG A 213 -40.00 -10.54 11.73
CA ARG A 213 -40.70 -11.20 12.85
C ARG A 213 -42.01 -10.51 13.25
N LEU A 214 -42.04 -9.19 13.25
CA LEU A 214 -43.25 -8.43 13.51
C LEU A 214 -44.34 -8.74 12.46
N LYS A 215 -43.98 -8.76 11.17
CA LYS A 215 -44.89 -9.16 10.09
C LYS A 215 -45.41 -10.57 10.23
N GLU A 216 -44.55 -11.54 10.49
CA GLU A 216 -44.95 -12.93 10.73
C GLU A 216 -45.91 -13.07 11.92
N THR A 217 -45.66 -12.33 13.01
CA THR A 217 -46.51 -12.35 14.21
C THR A 217 -47.88 -11.71 13.95
N ASP A 218 -47.93 -10.64 13.17
CA ASP A 218 -49.14 -9.94 12.80
C ASP A 218 -50.02 -10.76 11.83
N GLU A 219 -49.42 -11.43 10.86
CA GLU A 219 -50.09 -12.36 9.95
C GLU A 219 -50.69 -13.55 10.70
N LEU A 220 -49.93 -14.15 11.64
CA LEU A 220 -50.44 -15.26 12.46
C LEU A 220 -51.62 -14.84 13.36
N GLY A 221 -51.59 -13.60 13.90
CA GLY A 221 -52.70 -13.03 14.67
C GLY A 221 -53.97 -12.82 13.85
N GLY A 222 -53.82 -12.53 12.52
CA GLY A 222 -54.95 -12.30 11.62
C GLY A 222 -55.63 -13.58 11.12
N PHE A 223 -54.90 -14.72 11.05
CA PHE A 223 -55.46 -15.98 10.52
C PHE A 223 -56.20 -16.85 11.57
N GLU A 224 -56.08 -16.55 12.86
CA GLU A 224 -56.60 -17.44 13.91
C GLU A 224 -58.05 -17.20 14.35
N THR A 225 -58.77 -16.28 13.73
CA THR A 225 -60.20 -16.12 13.98
C THR A 225 -61.11 -17.17 13.29
N ALA A 226 -60.53 -18.09 12.52
CA ALA A 226 -61.28 -18.99 11.65
C ALA A 226 -61.27 -20.48 11.98
N ASN A 227 -60.42 -20.97 12.93
CA ASN A 227 -60.19 -22.42 13.07
C ASN A 227 -61.08 -23.14 14.10
N ALA A 228 -61.93 -22.43 14.83
CA ALA A 228 -62.93 -23.06 15.70
C ALA A 228 -64.28 -22.36 15.59
N ARG A 229 -65.10 -22.78 14.65
CA ARG A 229 -66.51 -22.37 14.55
C ARG A 229 -67.34 -23.35 15.37
N ILE A 230 -68.07 -22.81 16.37
CA ILE A 230 -69.12 -23.60 17.05
C ILE A 230 -70.23 -23.79 16.06
N LEU A 231 -70.31 -25.02 15.50
CA LEU A 231 -71.32 -25.39 14.54
C LEU A 231 -72.70 -25.61 15.16
N ASP A 232 -72.72 -26.06 16.43
CA ASP A 232 -73.96 -26.24 17.19
C ASP A 232 -73.69 -26.23 18.68
N LYS A 233 -74.63 -25.66 19.46
CA LYS A 233 -74.58 -25.75 20.95
C LYS A 233 -75.13 -27.09 21.39
N ALA A 234 -74.33 -27.85 22.15
CA ALA A 234 -74.81 -29.08 22.76
C ALA A 234 -76.05 -28.78 23.65
N ILE A 235 -77.22 -29.30 23.26
CA ILE A 235 -78.44 -29.23 24.01
C ILE A 235 -78.59 -30.55 24.77
N ALA A 236 -78.79 -30.48 26.09
CA ALA A 236 -78.98 -31.67 26.89
C ALA A 236 -80.25 -32.38 26.42
N PRO A 237 -80.21 -33.70 26.10
CA PRO A 237 -81.37 -34.40 25.63
C PRO A 237 -82.44 -34.41 26.71
N SER A 238 -83.67 -34.05 26.30
CA SER A 238 -84.84 -33.97 27.17
C SER A 238 -85.30 -35.34 27.63
N VAL A 239 -84.73 -36.42 27.15
CA VAL A 239 -85.06 -37.79 27.54
C VAL A 239 -83.76 -38.58 27.81
N PRO A 240 -83.64 -39.31 28.95
CA PRO A 240 -82.44 -40.11 29.22
C PRO A 240 -82.28 -41.27 28.20
N SER A 241 -81.13 -41.37 27.57
CA SER A 241 -80.86 -42.39 26.57
C SER A 241 -80.50 -43.78 27.07
N LYS A 242 -80.24 -43.89 28.38
CA LYS A 242 -79.96 -45.17 29.07
C LYS A 242 -80.21 -45.07 30.58
N PRO A 243 -80.68 -46.06 31.28
CA PRO A 243 -80.99 -47.41 30.77
C PRO A 243 -82.43 -47.53 30.21
N ASN A 244 -82.57 -48.34 29.16
CA ASN A 244 -83.89 -48.69 28.59
C ASN A 244 -84.64 -49.59 29.55
N LYS A 245 -85.57 -49.07 30.38
CA LYS A 245 -86.45 -49.85 31.18
C LYS A 245 -87.68 -50.23 30.37
N LYS A 246 -87.59 -51.25 29.54
CA LYS A 246 -88.71 -52.05 29.11
C LYS A 246 -88.37 -53.49 29.44
N LEU A 247 -89.01 -53.97 30.49
CA LEU A 247 -89.40 -55.33 30.70
C LEU A 247 -90.81 -55.48 30.22
#